data_19c6e87704c0cd951ef7ca485a843238
#
_entry.id   19c6e87704c0cd951ef7ca485a843238
#
_cell.length_a   1.000
_cell.length_b   1.000
_cell.length_c   1.000
_cell.angle_alpha   90.00
_cell.angle_beta   90.00
_cell.angle_gamma   90.00
#
_symmetry.space_group_name_H-M   'P 1'
#
loop_
_entity.id
_entity.type
_entity.pdbx_description
1 polymer ?
#
loop_
_entity_poly.entity_id
_entity_poly.type
_entity_poly.pdbx_seq_one_letter_code
_entity_poly.pdbx_strand_id
1 'polypeptide(L)'
;MNEENLIPMFKDQCEVSQSTSVYNAYDIYLDEEIKDPTYYRQAFQVLRSAQQGDLVRIYISSVGGNMNSAAMFKNCIQQCQADVIAVIEAEAYSAASLIALCCSGIEVKPYATMMCHSAAFGSGGIVQNVRDHVEFIGRNAEALMEEIYQDFLTPEEFTDLKRGREIWLDHVQIGERLDKMFEARNAKGCNDPNCTECGGAQDDFEEEEFDLEALIEAKVQEALDAYQKKLDTAAKKAATAAKKKPVKVIEEKE
;
A
#
# COMPACT_ATOMS: atom_id res chain seq x y z
N MET A 1 -40.64 25.47 -64.17
CA MET A 1 -39.39 24.80 -64.42
C MET A 1 -39.10 24.00 -63.16
N ASN A 2 -39.11 22.70 -63.36
CA ASN A 2 -39.06 21.72 -62.24
C ASN A 2 -37.67 21.67 -61.62
N GLU A 3 -37.62 21.84 -60.31
CA GLU A 3 -36.49 21.40 -59.52
C GLU A 3 -36.56 19.89 -59.36
N GLU A 4 -36.03 19.16 -60.32
CA GLU A 4 -35.88 17.71 -60.23
C GLU A 4 -34.74 17.37 -59.28
N ASN A 5 -35.09 16.74 -58.16
CA ASN A 5 -34.41 15.70 -57.44
C ASN A 5 -32.97 15.40 -57.91
N LEU A 6 -32.00 16.08 -57.33
CA LEU A 6 -30.66 15.56 -57.20
C LEU A 6 -30.66 14.54 -56.05
N ILE A 7 -30.87 13.26 -56.41
CA ILE A 7 -30.63 12.13 -55.49
C ILE A 7 -29.13 12.16 -55.16
N PRO A 8 -28.73 12.26 -53.89
CA PRO A 8 -27.33 12.19 -53.58
C PRO A 8 -26.84 10.77 -53.90
N MET A 9 -25.96 10.67 -54.88
CA MET A 9 -25.39 9.43 -55.41
C MET A 9 -24.31 8.82 -54.47
N PHE A 10 -24.29 9.21 -53.19
CA PHE A 10 -23.28 8.80 -52.21
C PHE A 10 -23.89 8.30 -50.87
N LYS A 11 -25.03 7.61 -50.96
CA LYS A 11 -25.71 7.13 -49.74
C LYS A 11 -25.05 5.90 -49.08
N ASP A 12 -24.04 5.28 -49.71
CA ASP A 12 -23.40 4.05 -49.25
C ASP A 12 -21.87 4.15 -49.11
N GLN A 13 -21.32 5.36 -48.92
CA GLN A 13 -19.90 5.53 -48.62
C GLN A 13 -19.67 5.61 -47.11
N CYS A 14 -18.74 4.79 -46.64
CA CYS A 14 -18.23 4.88 -45.28
C CYS A 14 -17.57 6.26 -45.07
N GLU A 15 -18.13 7.06 -44.18
CA GLU A 15 -17.51 8.31 -43.75
C GLU A 15 -16.31 7.99 -42.84
N VAL A 16 -15.13 8.40 -43.26
CA VAL A 16 -13.90 8.33 -42.43
C VAL A 16 -13.62 9.74 -41.92
N SER A 17 -13.75 9.91 -40.61
CA SER A 17 -13.30 11.11 -39.92
C SER A 17 -11.96 10.83 -39.24
N GLN A 18 -10.99 11.72 -39.41
CA GLN A 18 -9.74 11.69 -38.66
C GLN A 18 -9.77 12.79 -37.60
N SER A 19 -9.62 12.41 -36.34
CA SER A 19 -9.38 13.35 -35.24
C SER A 19 -7.95 13.21 -34.76
N THR A 20 -7.30 14.34 -34.45
CA THR A 20 -5.98 14.34 -33.81
C THR A 20 -6.16 14.75 -32.38
N SER A 21 -5.76 13.89 -31.44
CA SER A 21 -5.73 14.19 -30.01
C SER A 21 -4.27 14.40 -29.59
N VAL A 22 -4.02 15.44 -28.82
CA VAL A 22 -2.73 15.69 -28.17
C VAL A 22 -2.92 15.29 -26.70
N TYR A 23 -2.09 14.39 -26.23
CA TYR A 23 -2.06 13.98 -24.83
C TYR A 23 -0.62 14.08 -24.30
N ASN A 24 -0.49 14.25 -22.98
CA ASN A 24 0.80 14.28 -22.32
C ASN A 24 1.08 12.91 -21.69
N ALA A 25 2.36 12.55 -21.66
CA ALA A 25 2.83 11.40 -20.90
C ALA A 25 3.79 11.90 -19.81
N TYR A 26 3.56 11.46 -18.60
CA TYR A 26 4.36 11.79 -17.42
C TYR A 26 4.96 10.53 -16.83
N ASP A 27 6.24 10.56 -16.49
CA ASP A 27 6.97 9.48 -15.85
C ASP A 27 7.39 9.91 -14.44
N ILE A 28 6.95 9.14 -13.44
CA ILE A 28 7.30 9.33 -12.02
C ILE A 28 8.14 8.13 -11.60
N TYR A 29 9.28 8.37 -10.96
CA TYR A 29 10.18 7.32 -10.53
C TYR A 29 10.16 7.20 -8.99
N LEU A 30 9.87 5.98 -8.51
CA LEU A 30 9.94 5.57 -7.10
C LEU A 30 10.98 4.45 -6.99
N ASP A 31 12.25 4.82 -7.17
CA ASP A 31 13.42 3.93 -7.24
C ASP A 31 14.33 4.01 -6.00
N GLU A 32 13.83 4.64 -4.94
CA GLU A 32 14.45 4.71 -3.62
C GLU A 32 13.43 4.33 -2.53
N GLU A 33 13.86 4.37 -1.26
CA GLU A 33 12.97 4.33 -0.10
C GLU A 33 11.92 5.45 -0.20
N ILE A 34 10.66 5.14 0.06
CA ILE A 34 9.58 6.12 0.05
C ILE A 34 9.79 7.17 1.15
N LYS A 35 10.17 8.37 0.73
CA LYS A 35 10.48 9.53 1.59
C LYS A 35 9.22 10.23 2.09
N ASP A 36 9.39 11.31 2.86
CA ASP A 36 8.30 12.17 3.31
C ASP A 36 7.53 12.80 2.15
N PRO A 37 6.24 13.15 2.33
CA PRO A 37 5.40 13.72 1.27
C PRO A 37 5.96 14.98 0.62
N THR A 38 6.77 15.74 1.35
CA THR A 38 7.41 16.97 0.82
C THR A 38 8.38 16.70 -0.33
N TYR A 39 8.93 15.50 -0.41
CA TYR A 39 9.81 15.06 -1.49
C TYR A 39 9.05 14.91 -2.83
N TYR A 40 7.78 14.51 -2.79
CA TYR A 40 6.97 14.17 -3.95
C TYR A 40 6.04 15.29 -4.45
N ARG A 41 6.29 16.56 -4.08
CA ARG A 41 5.41 17.68 -4.46
C ARG A 41 5.16 17.78 -5.96
N GLN A 42 6.18 17.54 -6.79
CA GLN A 42 6.05 17.58 -8.25
C GLN A 42 5.20 16.41 -8.76
N ALA A 43 5.42 15.20 -8.25
CA ALA A 43 4.61 14.03 -8.58
C ALA A 43 3.13 14.24 -8.22
N PHE A 44 2.86 14.75 -7.02
CA PHE A 44 1.50 15.08 -6.61
C PHE A 44 0.87 16.19 -7.45
N GLN A 45 1.66 17.16 -7.90
CA GLN A 45 1.16 18.20 -8.81
C GLN A 45 0.78 17.60 -10.17
N VAL A 46 1.59 16.73 -10.73
CA VAL A 46 1.28 16.01 -11.98
C VAL A 46 -0.03 15.23 -11.82
N LEU A 47 -0.15 14.38 -10.79
CA LEU A 47 -1.35 13.58 -10.55
C LEU A 47 -2.63 14.42 -10.38
N ARG A 48 -2.53 15.63 -9.81
CA ARG A 48 -3.67 16.53 -9.63
C ARG A 48 -4.02 17.34 -10.88
N SER A 49 -3.09 17.53 -11.81
CA SER A 49 -3.26 18.40 -12.98
C SER A 49 -3.40 17.64 -14.29
N ALA A 50 -3.05 16.37 -14.33
CA ALA A 50 -3.21 15.53 -15.52
C ALA A 50 -4.69 15.40 -15.89
N GLN A 51 -4.98 15.47 -17.19
CA GLN A 51 -6.32 15.53 -17.73
C GLN A 51 -6.73 14.19 -18.36
N GLN A 52 -8.01 14.03 -18.62
CA GLN A 52 -8.52 12.88 -19.35
C GLN A 52 -7.81 12.74 -20.71
N GLY A 53 -7.27 11.56 -20.99
CA GLY A 53 -6.48 11.25 -22.17
C GLY A 53 -4.96 11.39 -21.97
N ASP A 54 -4.49 12.04 -20.88
CA ASP A 54 -3.08 11.97 -20.48
C ASP A 54 -2.74 10.60 -19.92
N LEU A 55 -1.46 10.25 -19.88
CA LEU A 55 -0.93 9.02 -19.28
C LEU A 55 0.11 9.36 -18.21
N VAL A 56 -0.07 8.82 -17.01
CA VAL A 56 0.94 8.90 -15.94
C VAL A 56 1.47 7.49 -15.67
N ARG A 57 2.77 7.30 -15.79
CA ARG A 57 3.44 6.04 -15.42
C ARG A 57 4.23 6.26 -14.14
N ILE A 58 4.08 5.31 -13.20
CA ILE A 58 4.85 5.29 -11.95
C ILE A 58 5.76 4.07 -11.99
N TYR A 59 7.05 4.30 -12.23
CA TYR A 59 8.07 3.25 -12.23
C TYR A 59 8.49 2.97 -10.78
N ILE A 60 8.40 1.71 -10.37
CA ILE A 60 8.59 1.30 -8.97
C ILE A 60 9.71 0.27 -8.87
N SER A 61 10.73 0.61 -8.08
CA SER A 61 11.76 -0.29 -7.59
C SER A 61 12.14 0.16 -6.16
N SER A 62 11.32 -0.19 -5.15
CA SER A 62 11.40 0.40 -3.82
C SER A 62 11.07 -0.58 -2.72
N VAL A 63 11.87 -0.53 -1.66
CA VAL A 63 11.66 -1.28 -0.40
C VAL A 63 10.48 -0.73 0.43
N GLY A 64 9.83 0.33 -0.02
CA GLY A 64 8.78 1.02 0.74
C GLY A 64 9.32 2.14 1.62
N GLY A 65 8.59 2.51 2.67
CA GLY A 65 8.97 3.58 3.59
C GLY A 65 7.77 4.34 4.14
N ASN A 66 7.69 5.65 3.91
CA ASN A 66 6.73 6.54 4.57
C ASN A 66 5.28 6.27 4.17
N MET A 67 4.47 5.85 5.15
CA MET A 67 3.05 5.52 4.98
C MET A 67 2.19 6.75 4.61
N ASN A 68 2.54 7.95 5.13
CA ASN A 68 1.79 9.16 4.78
C ASN A 68 1.97 9.50 3.30
N SER A 69 3.14 9.24 2.73
CA SER A 69 3.38 9.38 1.30
C SER A 69 2.54 8.39 0.50
N ALA A 70 2.46 7.13 0.94
CA ALA A 70 1.60 6.14 0.29
C ALA A 70 0.12 6.57 0.32
N ALA A 71 -0.38 7.05 1.46
CA ALA A 71 -1.73 7.57 1.58
C ALA A 71 -1.96 8.79 0.67
N MET A 72 -0.99 9.70 0.55
CA MET A 72 -1.09 10.84 -0.37
C MET A 72 -1.07 10.41 -1.84
N PHE A 73 -0.22 9.46 -2.23
CA PHE A 73 -0.24 8.87 -3.57
C PHE A 73 -1.60 8.27 -3.87
N LYS A 74 -2.13 7.41 -2.98
CA LYS A 74 -3.48 6.84 -3.11
C LYS A 74 -4.52 7.92 -3.40
N ASN A 75 -4.59 8.95 -2.56
CA ASN A 75 -5.57 10.02 -2.72
C ASN A 75 -5.40 10.80 -4.03
N CYS A 76 -4.16 11.06 -4.45
CA CYS A 76 -3.89 11.75 -5.72
C CYS A 76 -4.20 10.88 -6.93
N ILE A 77 -3.88 9.58 -6.89
CA ILE A 77 -4.18 8.61 -7.95
C ILE A 77 -5.69 8.46 -8.13
N GLN A 78 -6.45 8.30 -7.03
CA GLN A 78 -7.91 8.16 -7.08
C GLN A 78 -8.63 9.40 -7.62
N GLN A 79 -8.03 10.59 -7.49
CA GLN A 79 -8.59 11.86 -7.99
C GLN A 79 -8.05 12.23 -9.38
N CYS A 80 -7.04 11.50 -9.87
CA CYS A 80 -6.43 11.77 -11.16
C CYS A 80 -7.44 11.48 -12.29
N GLN A 81 -7.54 12.40 -13.26
CA GLN A 81 -8.41 12.23 -14.43
C GLN A 81 -7.73 11.45 -15.55
N ALA A 82 -6.41 11.32 -15.49
CA ALA A 82 -5.61 10.56 -16.44
C ALA A 82 -5.53 9.08 -16.03
N ASP A 83 -5.17 8.24 -16.98
CA ASP A 83 -4.80 6.86 -16.67
C ASP A 83 -3.46 6.83 -15.92
N VAL A 84 -3.45 6.16 -14.77
CA VAL A 84 -2.25 6.01 -13.93
C VAL A 84 -1.83 4.55 -13.93
N ILE A 85 -0.65 4.26 -14.49
CA ILE A 85 -0.11 2.90 -14.62
C ILE A 85 1.12 2.75 -13.73
N ALA A 86 1.11 1.78 -12.84
CA ALA A 86 2.32 1.36 -12.13
C ALA A 86 3.13 0.38 -12.99
N VAL A 87 4.44 0.58 -13.05
CA VAL A 87 5.39 -0.35 -13.69
C VAL A 87 6.32 -0.87 -12.59
N ILE A 88 6.12 -2.12 -12.16
CA ILE A 88 6.97 -2.75 -11.15
C ILE A 88 8.20 -3.31 -11.85
N GLU A 89 9.34 -2.63 -11.71
CA GLU A 89 10.58 -2.99 -12.43
C GLU A 89 11.38 -4.09 -11.72
N ALA A 90 11.50 -4.01 -10.38
CA ALA A 90 12.23 -5.00 -9.59
C ALA A 90 11.50 -5.35 -8.29
N GLU A 91 11.28 -4.38 -7.41
CA GLU A 91 10.67 -4.61 -6.11
C GLU A 91 9.62 -3.55 -5.79
N ALA A 92 8.49 -3.98 -5.22
CA ALA A 92 7.46 -3.11 -4.69
C ALA A 92 7.07 -3.60 -3.30
N TYR A 93 7.77 -3.14 -2.25
CA TYR A 93 7.58 -3.61 -0.89
C TYR A 93 6.87 -2.59 -0.01
N SER A 94 6.03 -3.05 0.91
CA SER A 94 5.42 -2.19 1.94
C SER A 94 4.66 -1.00 1.33
N ALA A 95 5.00 0.24 1.68
CA ALA A 95 4.40 1.46 1.14
C ALA A 95 4.41 1.53 -0.39
N ALA A 96 5.42 0.95 -1.05
CA ALA A 96 5.52 0.90 -2.51
C ALA A 96 4.49 -0.06 -3.13
N SER A 97 4.19 -1.20 -2.48
CA SER A 97 3.13 -2.10 -2.93
C SER A 97 1.74 -1.46 -2.80
N LEU A 98 1.50 -0.68 -1.73
CA LEU A 98 0.27 0.09 -1.58
C LEU A 98 0.09 1.09 -2.72
N ILE A 99 1.14 1.84 -3.08
CA ILE A 99 1.09 2.80 -4.20
C ILE A 99 0.80 2.08 -5.52
N ALA A 100 1.49 0.97 -5.80
CA ALA A 100 1.28 0.19 -7.02
C ALA A 100 -0.16 -0.27 -7.17
N LEU A 101 -0.74 -0.83 -6.10
CA LEU A 101 -2.09 -1.38 -6.09
C LEU A 101 -3.21 -0.32 -6.17
N CYS A 102 -2.89 0.96 -5.98
CA CYS A 102 -3.84 2.06 -6.18
C CYS A 102 -3.98 2.51 -7.63
N CYS A 103 -3.08 2.09 -8.52
CA CYS A 103 -3.08 2.50 -9.92
C CYS A 103 -4.20 1.82 -10.72
N SER A 104 -4.64 2.47 -11.80
CA SER A 104 -5.68 1.93 -12.70
C SER A 104 -5.19 0.77 -13.55
N GLY A 105 -3.87 0.70 -13.79
CA GLY A 105 -3.20 -0.41 -14.47
C GLY A 105 -1.88 -0.72 -13.80
N ILE A 106 -1.43 -1.98 -13.88
CA ILE A 106 -0.17 -2.44 -13.28
C ILE A 106 0.55 -3.34 -14.27
N GLU A 107 1.75 -2.95 -14.66
CA GLU A 107 2.67 -3.75 -15.44
C GLU A 107 3.73 -4.35 -14.51
N VAL A 108 3.90 -5.68 -14.56
CA VAL A 108 4.88 -6.39 -13.74
C VAL A 108 5.99 -6.91 -14.64
N LYS A 109 7.20 -6.46 -14.42
CA LYS A 109 8.36 -6.92 -15.19
C LYS A 109 8.80 -8.32 -14.74
N PRO A 110 9.46 -9.12 -15.63
CA PRO A 110 10.03 -10.41 -15.25
C PRO A 110 10.96 -10.30 -14.04
N TYR A 111 10.82 -11.23 -13.09
CA TYR A 111 11.57 -11.27 -11.82
C TYR A 111 11.22 -10.15 -10.81
N ALA A 112 10.24 -9.30 -11.10
CA ALA A 112 9.75 -8.37 -10.12
C ALA A 112 9.11 -9.11 -8.94
N THR A 113 9.22 -8.52 -7.76
CA THR A 113 8.71 -9.08 -6.51
C THR A 113 7.88 -8.05 -5.76
N MET A 114 6.92 -8.51 -4.96
CA MET A 114 6.11 -7.67 -4.10
C MET A 114 6.10 -8.21 -2.69
N MET A 115 6.10 -7.32 -1.70
CA MET A 115 5.93 -7.69 -0.30
C MET A 115 4.86 -6.82 0.35
N CYS A 116 3.86 -7.50 0.91
CA CYS A 116 2.78 -6.90 1.68
C CYS A 116 2.97 -7.22 3.16
N HIS A 117 2.84 -6.25 4.03
CA HIS A 117 2.90 -6.45 5.48
C HIS A 117 2.08 -5.39 6.23
N SER A 118 1.80 -5.64 7.50
CA SER A 118 1.18 -4.67 8.38
C SER A 118 2.13 -3.49 8.67
N ALA A 119 1.55 -2.31 8.95
CA ALA A 119 2.35 -1.12 9.22
C ALA A 119 3.26 -1.30 10.45
N ALA A 120 4.53 -0.93 10.29
CA ALA A 120 5.49 -0.85 11.39
C ALA A 120 5.79 0.61 11.70
N PHE A 121 5.66 1.02 12.95
CA PHE A 121 6.00 2.38 13.38
C PHE A 121 6.53 2.40 14.82
N GLY A 122 7.28 3.45 15.14
CA GLY A 122 7.79 3.70 16.50
C GLY A 122 7.08 4.90 17.11
N SER A 123 6.82 4.85 18.41
CA SER A 123 6.30 5.98 19.17
C SER A 123 7.07 6.14 20.49
N GLY A 124 7.21 7.38 20.95
CA GLY A 124 7.90 7.69 22.19
C GLY A 124 7.27 8.88 22.89
N GLY A 125 7.38 8.94 24.24
CA GLY A 125 6.85 10.02 25.02
C GLY A 125 6.17 9.57 26.33
N ILE A 126 5.20 10.32 26.81
CA ILE A 126 4.40 9.99 28.01
C ILE A 126 3.54 8.76 27.70
N VAL A 127 3.53 7.78 28.60
CA VAL A 127 2.93 6.45 28.39
C VAL A 127 1.49 6.53 27.85
N GLN A 128 0.63 7.36 28.44
CA GLN A 128 -0.76 7.49 27.98
C GLN A 128 -0.84 8.03 26.55
N ASN A 129 -0.09 9.09 26.26
CA ASN A 129 -0.05 9.66 24.91
C ASN A 129 0.49 8.66 23.86
N VAL A 130 1.46 7.82 24.26
CA VAL A 130 1.99 6.76 23.39
C VAL A 130 0.92 5.71 23.08
N ARG A 131 0.15 5.27 24.08
CA ARG A 131 -0.96 4.33 23.86
C ARG A 131 -2.01 4.90 22.92
N ASP A 132 -2.51 6.10 23.20
CA ASP A 132 -3.54 6.77 22.40
C ASP A 132 -3.05 6.98 20.94
N HIS A 133 -1.77 7.33 20.78
CA HIS A 133 -1.17 7.52 19.46
C HIS A 133 -0.99 6.20 18.69
N VAL A 134 -0.52 5.14 19.35
CA VAL A 134 -0.37 3.80 18.76
C VAL A 134 -1.71 3.26 18.29
N GLU A 135 -2.74 3.35 19.13
CA GLU A 135 -4.10 2.92 18.79
C GLU A 135 -4.65 3.73 17.60
N PHE A 136 -4.53 5.04 17.62
CA PHE A 136 -5.01 5.89 16.53
C PHE A 136 -4.32 5.60 15.21
N ILE A 137 -2.97 5.55 15.19
CA ILE A 137 -2.21 5.29 13.97
C ILE A 137 -2.44 3.85 13.49
N GLY A 138 -2.53 2.89 14.41
CA GLY A 138 -2.81 1.49 14.10
C GLY A 138 -4.12 1.33 13.32
N ARG A 139 -5.22 1.88 13.84
CA ARG A 139 -6.53 1.84 13.16
C ARG A 139 -6.49 2.50 11.77
N ASN A 140 -5.84 3.67 11.63
CA ASN A 140 -5.75 4.33 10.33
C ASN A 140 -4.90 3.54 9.32
N ALA A 141 -3.79 2.97 9.77
CA ALA A 141 -2.94 2.14 8.92
C ALA A 141 -3.66 0.85 8.50
N GLU A 142 -4.38 0.20 9.42
CA GLU A 142 -5.17 -0.99 9.14
C GLU A 142 -6.27 -0.69 8.12
N ALA A 143 -7.04 0.37 8.30
CA ALA A 143 -8.08 0.77 7.34
C ALA A 143 -7.51 1.03 5.93
N LEU A 144 -6.35 1.70 5.83
CA LEU A 144 -5.68 1.91 4.54
C LEU A 144 -5.25 0.61 3.88
N MET A 145 -4.67 -0.31 4.66
CA MET A 145 -4.24 -1.62 4.16
C MET A 145 -5.43 -2.50 3.76
N GLU A 146 -6.49 -2.49 4.53
CA GLU A 146 -7.72 -3.23 4.24
C GLU A 146 -8.31 -2.77 2.90
N GLU A 147 -8.49 -1.48 2.72
CA GLU A 147 -9.00 -0.91 1.47
C GLU A 147 -8.17 -1.31 0.23
N ILE A 148 -6.85 -1.47 0.37
CA ILE A 148 -5.96 -1.72 -0.76
C ILE A 148 -5.70 -3.22 -0.97
N TYR A 149 -5.45 -3.98 0.10
CA TYR A 149 -5.01 -5.37 0.00
C TYR A 149 -6.16 -6.38 -0.03
N GLN A 150 -7.36 -6.03 0.45
CA GLN A 150 -8.48 -6.95 0.57
C GLN A 150 -8.84 -7.61 -0.76
N ASP A 151 -8.84 -6.87 -1.86
CA ASP A 151 -9.16 -7.40 -3.20
C ASP A 151 -7.95 -8.09 -3.87
N PHE A 152 -6.74 -7.93 -3.34
CA PHE A 152 -5.49 -8.44 -3.93
C PHE A 152 -4.98 -9.72 -3.25
N LEU A 153 -5.05 -9.79 -1.92
CA LEU A 153 -4.63 -10.95 -1.15
C LEU A 153 -5.77 -11.97 -0.99
N THR A 154 -5.42 -13.24 -0.79
CA THR A 154 -6.42 -14.23 -0.39
C THR A 154 -6.92 -13.96 1.04
N PRO A 155 -8.11 -14.43 1.44
CA PRO A 155 -8.61 -14.25 2.81
C PRO A 155 -7.66 -14.80 3.89
N GLU A 156 -6.98 -15.93 3.60
CA GLU A 156 -6.00 -16.52 4.52
C GLU A 156 -4.76 -15.63 4.64
N GLU A 157 -4.24 -15.11 3.54
CA GLU A 157 -3.09 -14.21 3.52
C GLU A 157 -3.42 -12.88 4.19
N PHE A 158 -4.62 -12.36 3.96
CA PHE A 158 -5.06 -11.13 4.62
C PHE A 158 -5.17 -11.32 6.14
N THR A 159 -5.66 -12.49 6.59
CA THR A 159 -5.66 -12.85 8.00
C THR A 159 -4.25 -12.98 8.57
N ASP A 160 -3.33 -13.58 7.82
CA ASP A 160 -1.93 -13.70 8.22
C ASP A 160 -1.22 -12.32 8.26
N LEU A 161 -1.54 -11.44 7.33
CA LEU A 161 -1.05 -10.06 7.32
C LEU A 161 -1.51 -9.30 8.58
N LYS A 162 -2.79 -9.41 8.98
CA LYS A 162 -3.31 -8.83 10.24
C LYS A 162 -2.59 -9.38 11.48
N ARG A 163 -2.12 -10.62 11.43
CA ARG A 163 -1.29 -11.24 12.49
C ARG A 163 0.18 -10.82 12.46
N GLY A 164 0.55 -9.92 11.55
CA GLY A 164 1.91 -9.38 11.40
C GLY A 164 2.85 -10.26 10.60
N ARG A 165 2.32 -11.17 9.75
CA ARG A 165 3.14 -11.92 8.79
C ARG A 165 3.39 -11.10 7.54
N GLU A 166 4.53 -11.32 6.90
CA GLU A 166 4.88 -10.75 5.60
C GLU A 166 4.44 -11.70 4.49
N ILE A 167 3.80 -11.17 3.47
CA ILE A 167 3.37 -11.91 2.28
C ILE A 167 4.29 -11.53 1.12
N TRP A 168 5.09 -12.50 0.67
CA TRP A 168 6.07 -12.35 -0.40
C TRP A 168 5.56 -12.98 -1.67
N LEU A 169 5.58 -12.24 -2.78
CA LEU A 169 5.02 -12.65 -4.06
C LEU A 169 6.06 -12.45 -5.17
N ASP A 170 6.21 -13.45 -6.03
CA ASP A 170 6.95 -13.33 -7.28
C ASP A 170 6.07 -12.74 -8.40
N HIS A 171 6.67 -12.43 -9.55
CA HIS A 171 5.98 -11.80 -10.67
C HIS A 171 4.82 -12.64 -11.24
N VAL A 172 4.87 -13.96 -11.16
CA VAL A 172 3.78 -14.85 -11.61
C VAL A 172 2.60 -14.75 -10.65
N GLN A 173 2.88 -14.88 -9.36
CA GLN A 173 1.86 -14.77 -8.29
C GLN A 173 1.22 -13.38 -8.27
N ILE A 174 2.00 -12.31 -8.52
CA ILE A 174 1.46 -10.95 -8.64
C ILE A 174 0.49 -10.89 -9.82
N GLY A 175 0.88 -11.37 -11.00
CA GLY A 175 0.04 -11.37 -12.19
C GLY A 175 -1.30 -12.06 -11.98
N GLU A 176 -1.28 -13.30 -11.45
CA GLU A 176 -2.49 -14.08 -11.16
C GLU A 176 -3.46 -13.38 -10.19
N ARG A 177 -2.93 -12.59 -9.24
CA ARG A 177 -3.75 -11.83 -8.29
C ARG A 177 -4.29 -10.56 -8.89
N LEU A 178 -3.51 -9.87 -9.73
CA LEU A 178 -3.95 -8.67 -10.43
C LEU A 178 -5.14 -8.96 -11.34
N ASP A 179 -5.11 -10.08 -12.07
CA ASP A 179 -6.22 -10.50 -12.93
C ASP A 179 -7.52 -10.62 -12.10
N LYS A 180 -7.50 -11.33 -10.98
CA LYS A 180 -8.64 -11.47 -10.07
C LYS A 180 -9.08 -10.14 -9.46
N MET A 181 -8.13 -9.30 -9.04
CA MET A 181 -8.43 -7.99 -8.47
C MET A 181 -9.13 -7.07 -9.47
N PHE A 182 -8.66 -7.03 -10.73
CA PHE A 182 -9.27 -6.20 -11.76
C PHE A 182 -10.64 -6.76 -12.18
N GLU A 183 -10.82 -8.07 -12.24
CA GLU A 183 -12.13 -8.70 -12.45
C GLU A 183 -13.11 -8.30 -11.33
N ALA A 184 -12.72 -8.40 -10.06
CA ALA A 184 -13.56 -8.02 -8.94
C ALA A 184 -13.90 -6.53 -8.91
N ARG A 185 -12.94 -5.66 -9.24
CA ARG A 185 -13.18 -4.20 -9.34
C ARG A 185 -14.14 -3.85 -10.46
N ASN A 186 -14.02 -4.48 -11.61
CA ASN A 186 -14.92 -4.29 -12.74
C ASN A 186 -16.35 -4.79 -12.41
N ALA A 187 -16.46 -5.90 -11.70
CA ALA A 187 -17.75 -6.42 -11.24
C ALA A 187 -18.44 -5.48 -10.24
N LYS A 188 -17.70 -4.88 -9.29
CA LYS A 188 -18.23 -3.89 -8.34
C LYS A 188 -18.68 -2.57 -9.03
N GLY A 189 -18.10 -2.23 -10.17
CA GLY A 189 -18.48 -1.05 -10.99
C GLY A 189 -19.78 -1.21 -11.77
N CYS A 190 -20.34 -2.40 -11.89
CA CYS A 190 -21.58 -2.67 -12.59
C CYS A 190 -22.78 -2.47 -11.65
N ASN A 191 -23.50 -1.37 -11.81
CA ASN A 191 -24.75 -1.07 -11.07
C ASN A 191 -26.01 -1.70 -11.69
N ASP A 192 -25.88 -2.61 -12.67
CA ASP A 192 -27.02 -3.29 -13.29
C ASP A 192 -27.37 -4.57 -12.51
N PRO A 193 -28.53 -4.60 -11.82
CA PRO A 193 -28.96 -5.78 -11.05
C PRO A 193 -29.26 -7.01 -11.95
N ASN A 194 -29.30 -6.85 -13.27
CA ASN A 194 -29.53 -7.92 -14.24
C ASN A 194 -28.28 -8.24 -15.08
N CYS A 195 -27.12 -7.72 -14.74
CA CYS A 195 -25.88 -7.99 -15.47
C CYS A 195 -25.49 -9.47 -15.33
N THR A 196 -25.55 -10.20 -16.43
CA THR A 196 -25.16 -11.62 -16.48
C THR A 196 -23.65 -11.82 -16.56
N GLU A 197 -22.88 -10.76 -16.84
CA GLU A 197 -21.42 -10.80 -16.90
C GLU A 197 -20.75 -10.56 -15.53
N CYS A 198 -21.42 -9.85 -14.63
CA CYS A 198 -20.90 -9.49 -13.31
C CYS A 198 -21.20 -10.49 -12.20
N GLY A 199 -21.79 -11.64 -12.52
CA GLY A 199 -22.16 -12.75 -11.63
C GLY A 199 -22.31 -12.34 -10.16
N GLY A 200 -23.51 -11.90 -9.74
CA GLY A 200 -23.74 -11.44 -8.36
C GLY A 200 -23.38 -12.50 -7.31
N ALA A 201 -22.15 -12.49 -6.86
CA ALA A 201 -21.72 -13.20 -5.67
C ALA A 201 -22.12 -12.35 -4.46
N GLN A 202 -23.16 -12.76 -3.77
CA GLN A 202 -23.39 -12.40 -2.38
C GLN A 202 -22.35 -13.19 -1.57
N ASP A 203 -21.23 -12.59 -1.29
CA ASP A 203 -20.34 -13.11 -0.26
C ASP A 203 -20.91 -12.71 1.10
N ASP A 204 -21.56 -13.67 1.75
CA ASP A 204 -21.87 -13.62 3.17
C ASP A 204 -20.53 -13.75 3.94
N PHE A 205 -19.82 -12.65 4.08
CA PHE A 205 -18.72 -12.55 5.03
C PHE A 205 -19.36 -12.45 6.42
N GLU A 206 -19.29 -13.54 7.20
CA GLU A 206 -19.44 -13.45 8.64
C GLU A 206 -18.26 -12.60 9.15
N GLU A 207 -18.55 -11.38 9.61
CA GLU A 207 -17.60 -10.54 10.35
C GLU A 207 -17.25 -11.27 11.65
N GLU A 208 -16.19 -12.09 11.65
CA GLU A 208 -15.54 -12.45 12.90
C GLU A 208 -14.98 -11.15 13.49
N GLU A 209 -15.58 -10.68 14.55
CA GLU A 209 -15.18 -9.50 15.31
C GLU A 209 -13.73 -9.73 15.80
N PHE A 210 -12.78 -9.14 15.07
CA PHE A 210 -11.36 -9.27 15.37
C PHE A 210 -11.06 -8.41 16.60
N ASP A 211 -10.75 -9.07 17.72
CA ASP A 211 -10.40 -8.37 18.96
C ASP A 211 -9.01 -7.73 18.87
N LEU A 212 -9.02 -6.51 18.34
CA LEU A 212 -7.84 -5.67 18.21
C LEU A 212 -7.23 -5.33 19.58
N GLU A 213 -8.06 -5.20 20.62
CA GLU A 213 -7.60 -4.92 21.99
C GLU A 213 -6.77 -6.08 22.52
N ALA A 214 -7.23 -7.32 22.35
CA ALA A 214 -6.47 -8.50 22.76
C ALA A 214 -5.13 -8.62 22.03
N LEU A 215 -5.06 -8.27 20.74
CA LEU A 215 -3.81 -8.30 19.98
C LEU A 215 -2.85 -7.21 20.45
N ILE A 216 -3.33 -5.99 20.70
CA ILE A 216 -2.52 -4.88 21.22
C ILE A 216 -1.99 -5.24 22.61
N GLU A 217 -2.84 -5.78 23.50
CA GLU A 217 -2.41 -6.22 24.84
C GLU A 217 -1.34 -7.30 24.77
N ALA A 218 -1.50 -8.30 23.91
CA ALA A 218 -0.50 -9.36 23.72
C ALA A 218 0.84 -8.81 23.24
N LYS A 219 0.83 -7.88 22.27
CA LYS A 219 2.06 -7.26 21.72
C LYS A 219 2.74 -6.32 22.72
N VAL A 220 1.96 -5.56 23.50
CA VAL A 220 2.47 -4.71 24.58
C VAL A 220 3.11 -5.58 25.66
N GLN A 221 2.46 -6.68 26.04
CA GLN A 221 3.00 -7.60 27.06
C GLN A 221 4.30 -8.26 26.59
N GLU A 222 4.37 -8.71 25.32
CA GLU A 222 5.60 -9.27 24.75
C GLU A 222 6.76 -8.27 24.79
N ALA A 223 6.50 -6.99 24.49
CA ALA A 223 7.50 -5.93 24.54
C ALA A 223 7.94 -5.62 25.98
N LEU A 224 7.03 -5.63 26.95
CA LEU A 224 7.32 -5.45 28.36
C LEU A 224 8.18 -6.60 28.92
N ASP A 225 7.86 -7.83 28.58
CA ASP A 225 8.60 -9.01 29.00
C ASP A 225 10.05 -8.99 28.41
N ALA A 226 10.18 -8.61 27.15
CA ALA A 226 11.48 -8.44 26.50
C ALA A 226 12.32 -7.33 27.18
N TYR A 227 11.69 -6.24 27.58
CA TYR A 227 12.35 -5.14 28.31
C TYR A 227 12.77 -5.57 29.71
N GLN A 228 11.89 -6.25 30.47
CA GLN A 228 12.19 -6.79 31.79
C GLN A 228 13.37 -7.77 31.75
N LYS A 229 13.41 -8.65 30.76
CA LYS A 229 14.52 -9.59 30.54
C LYS A 229 15.86 -8.87 30.29
N LYS A 230 15.83 -7.74 29.60
CA LYS A 230 17.03 -6.89 29.40
C LYS A 230 17.48 -6.25 30.70
N LEU A 231 16.55 -5.74 31.52
CA LEU A 231 16.85 -5.16 32.85
C LEU A 231 17.43 -6.19 33.79
N ASP A 232 16.86 -7.39 33.87
CA ASP A 232 17.36 -8.47 34.71
C ASP A 232 18.76 -8.91 34.29
N THR A 233 19.04 -8.94 32.99
CA THR A 233 20.37 -9.27 32.46
C THR A 233 21.38 -8.18 32.80
N ALA A 234 21.00 -6.91 32.74
CA ALA A 234 21.84 -5.79 33.12
C ALA A 234 22.12 -5.78 34.63
N ALA A 235 21.10 -6.05 35.46
CA ALA A 235 21.23 -6.16 36.91
C ALA A 235 22.17 -7.30 37.31
N LYS A 236 22.07 -8.47 36.70
CA LYS A 236 22.97 -9.61 36.90
C LYS A 236 24.40 -9.27 36.52
N LYS A 237 24.63 -8.58 35.41
CA LYS A 237 25.95 -8.11 34.99
C LYS A 237 26.55 -7.11 36.02
N ALA A 238 25.75 -6.16 36.51
CA ALA A 238 26.17 -5.19 37.52
C ALA A 238 26.53 -5.86 38.86
N ALA A 239 25.71 -6.81 39.30
CA ALA A 239 26.01 -7.58 40.55
C ALA A 239 27.26 -8.43 40.44
N THR A 240 27.57 -8.97 39.27
CA THR A 240 28.77 -9.75 39.01
C THR A 240 30.01 -8.85 38.96
N ALA A 241 29.89 -7.65 38.43
CA ALA A 241 30.97 -6.66 38.40
C ALA A 241 31.27 -6.10 39.79
N ALA A 242 30.26 -5.91 40.67
CA ALA A 242 30.42 -5.46 42.04
C ALA A 242 31.19 -6.49 42.92
N LYS A 243 31.01 -7.79 42.70
CA LYS A 243 31.71 -8.87 43.40
C LYS A 243 33.20 -9.01 43.00
N LYS A 244 33.64 -8.40 41.90
CA LYS A 244 35.04 -8.48 41.40
C LYS A 244 35.95 -7.33 41.84
N LYS A 245 35.47 -6.33 42.62
CA LYS A 245 36.34 -5.29 43.15
C LYS A 245 37.03 -5.82 44.43
N PRO A 246 38.39 -5.92 44.45
CA PRO A 246 39.10 -6.28 45.67
C PRO A 246 39.02 -5.13 46.68
N VAL A 247 38.69 -5.45 47.93
CA VAL A 247 38.78 -4.54 49.06
C VAL A 247 40.27 -4.28 49.28
N LYS A 248 40.76 -3.07 48.98
CA LYS A 248 42.07 -2.60 49.41
C LYS A 248 42.02 -2.35 50.92
N VAL A 249 42.60 -3.26 51.68
CA VAL A 249 42.91 -3.02 53.09
C VAL A 249 44.05 -2.01 53.13
N ILE A 250 43.80 -0.84 53.70
CA ILE A 250 44.83 0.14 54.04
C ILE A 250 45.36 -0.26 55.39
N GLU A 251 46.55 -0.86 55.46
CA GLU A 251 47.27 -1.00 56.69
C GLU A 251 47.89 0.37 57.03
N GLU A 252 47.44 1.00 58.13
CA GLU A 252 48.10 2.10 58.80
C GLU A 252 49.31 1.52 59.54
N LYS A 253 50.48 2.01 59.15
CA LYS A 253 51.71 1.80 59.94
C LYS A 253 51.88 2.98 60.89
N GLU A 254 51.99 2.63 62.19
CA GLU A 254 52.56 3.47 63.27
C GLU A 254 53.97 3.93 62.96
#